data_e57e11bdb60343fe577bce7a60e2ff56
#
_entry.id   e57e11bdb60343fe577bce7a60e2ff56
#
_cell.length_a   1.000
_cell.length_b   1.000
_cell.length_c   1.000
_cell.angle_alpha   90.00
_cell.angle_beta   90.00
_cell.angle_gamma   90.00
#
_symmetry.space_group_name_H-M   'P 1'
#
loop_
_entity.id
_entity.type
_entity.pdbx_description
1 polymer ?
#
loop_
_entity_poly.entity_id
_entity_poly.type
_entity_poly.pdbx_seq_one_letter_code
_entity_poly.pdbx_strand_id
1 'polypeptide(L)'
;VHINFSPVIVTEGWEQEYAALFQLIDKNVILKHRVKAEVIFLTHNADKHKYNLDHGILGEELLWRPDIQEDKVSQYGGTNIRYKHNLKDDYVRAFRSLHDLIIPWNTIRYIF
;
A
#
# COMPACT_ATOMS: atom_id res chain seq x y z
N VAL A 1 -4.13 5.40 18.99
CA VAL A 1 -2.97 4.96 18.22
C VAL A 1 -3.40 4.62 16.80
N HIS A 2 -2.69 5.14 15.83
CA HIS A 2 -2.95 4.91 14.41
C HIS A 2 -1.76 4.18 13.78
N ILE A 3 -2.07 3.21 12.93
CA ILE A 3 -1.07 2.54 12.11
C ILE A 3 -1.27 2.98 10.66
N ASN A 4 -0.23 3.50 10.05
CA ASN A 4 -0.25 3.87 8.63
C ASN A 4 0.39 2.77 7.80
N PHE A 5 -0.41 2.14 6.95
CA PHE A 5 0.08 1.26 5.90
C PHE A 5 0.19 2.07 4.61
N SER A 6 1.29 2.79 4.46
CA SER A 6 1.46 3.74 3.38
C SER A 6 2.93 3.89 3.00
N PRO A 7 3.27 3.72 1.73
CA PRO A 7 2.41 3.18 0.69
C PRO A 7 2.33 1.65 0.71
N VAL A 8 1.19 1.10 0.34
CA VAL A 8 1.09 -0.33 0.06
C VAL A 8 1.60 -0.56 -1.36
N ILE A 9 2.66 -1.35 -1.49
CA ILE A 9 3.33 -1.61 -2.76
C ILE A 9 3.03 -3.05 -3.17
N VAL A 10 2.42 -3.21 -4.34
CA VAL A 10 2.06 -4.53 -4.86
C VAL A 10 3.25 -5.12 -5.62
N THR A 11 3.92 -6.05 -4.97
CA THR A 11 5.02 -6.82 -5.55
C THR A 11 4.68 -8.30 -5.46
N GLU A 12 5.49 -9.15 -6.07
CA GLU A 12 5.34 -10.59 -5.91
C GLU A 12 5.48 -10.95 -4.43
N GLY A 13 4.50 -11.68 -3.88
CA GLY A 13 4.52 -12.07 -2.47
C GLY A 13 4.07 -10.99 -1.48
N TRP A 14 3.51 -9.87 -1.95
CA TRP A 14 3.08 -8.78 -1.06
C TRP A 14 2.03 -9.22 -0.03
N GLU A 15 1.14 -10.14 -0.40
CA GLU A 15 0.11 -10.65 0.51
C GLU A 15 0.73 -11.41 1.68
N GLN A 16 1.71 -12.26 1.40
CA GLN A 16 2.43 -13.01 2.44
C GLN A 16 3.23 -12.09 3.36
N GLU A 17 3.82 -11.05 2.82
CA GLU A 17 4.55 -10.05 3.60
C GLU A 17 3.61 -9.29 4.54
N TYR A 18 2.43 -8.89 4.08
CA TYR A 18 1.44 -8.24 4.93
C TYR A 18 0.84 -9.20 5.95
N ALA A 19 0.62 -10.45 5.59
CA ALA A 19 0.17 -11.47 6.55
C ALA A 19 1.17 -11.61 7.70
N ALA A 20 2.46 -11.67 7.39
CA ALA A 20 3.52 -11.73 8.40
C ALA A 20 3.55 -10.47 9.28
N LEU A 21 3.39 -9.29 8.67
CA LEU A 21 3.34 -8.02 9.39
C LEU A 21 2.13 -7.96 10.33
N PHE A 22 0.96 -8.37 9.86
CA PHE A 22 -0.25 -8.41 10.70
C PHE A 22 -0.09 -9.38 11.88
N GLN A 23 0.53 -10.53 11.69
CA GLN A 23 0.82 -11.48 12.77
C GLN A 23 1.76 -10.85 13.80
N LEU A 24 2.77 -10.11 13.34
CA LEU A 24 3.69 -9.41 14.22
C LEU A 24 2.98 -8.32 15.03
N ILE A 25 2.09 -7.57 14.40
CA ILE A 25 1.26 -6.55 15.06
C ILE A 25 0.35 -7.21 16.10
N ASP A 26 -0.32 -8.30 15.75
CA ASP A 26 -1.21 -9.02 16.67
C ASP A 26 -0.48 -9.49 17.91
N LYS A 27 0.75 -9.98 17.74
CA LYS A 27 1.58 -10.47 18.82
C LYS A 27 2.06 -9.37 19.77
N ASN A 28 2.33 -8.16 19.26
CA ASN A 28 3.03 -7.11 19.99
C ASN A 28 2.14 -5.98 20.49
N VAL A 29 0.93 -5.82 19.98
CA VAL A 29 0.02 -4.75 20.41
C VAL A 29 -0.76 -5.21 21.65
N ILE A 30 -0.68 -4.42 22.72
CA ILE A 30 -1.33 -4.73 24.00
C ILE A 30 -2.73 -4.11 24.07
N LEU A 31 -2.87 -2.82 23.76
CA LEU A 31 -4.15 -2.10 23.84
C LEU A 31 -4.89 -2.13 22.49
N LYS A 32 -5.29 -3.32 22.09
CA LYS A 32 -5.87 -3.58 20.75
C LYS A 32 -7.10 -2.73 20.43
N HIS A 33 -7.95 -2.45 21.42
CA HIS A 33 -9.18 -1.69 21.24
C HIS A 33 -8.96 -0.20 20.91
N ARG A 34 -7.74 0.29 21.03
CA ARG A 34 -7.38 1.69 20.76
C ARG A 34 -6.63 1.89 19.45
N VAL A 35 -6.54 0.86 18.64
CA VAL A 35 -5.75 0.92 17.40
C VAL A 35 -6.67 1.05 16.20
N LYS A 36 -6.35 2.00 15.32
CA LYS A 36 -7.01 2.22 14.04
C LYS A 36 -5.96 2.30 12.95
N ALA A 37 -6.33 1.97 11.74
CA ALA A 37 -5.41 1.98 10.61
C ALA A 37 -5.91 2.86 9.47
N GLU A 38 -4.98 3.45 8.77
CA GLU A 38 -5.17 4.13 7.50
C GLU A 38 -4.33 3.41 6.45
N VAL A 39 -4.91 3.14 5.29
CA VAL A 39 -4.27 2.39 4.23
C VAL A 39 -4.24 3.22 2.96
N ILE A 40 -3.05 3.39 2.39
CA ILE A 40 -2.89 4.13 1.13
C ILE A 40 -2.03 3.28 0.19
N PHE A 41 -2.63 2.87 -0.92
CA PHE A 41 -1.90 2.19 -1.98
C PHE A 41 -1.00 3.17 -2.74
N LEU A 42 0.10 2.66 -3.27
CA LEU A 42 1.11 3.47 -3.92
C LEU A 42 0.55 4.32 -5.05
N THR A 43 0.93 5.60 -5.05
CA THR A 43 0.91 6.47 -6.22
C THR A 43 2.34 6.98 -6.44
N HIS A 44 2.70 7.18 -7.69
CA HIS A 44 4.06 7.60 -8.04
C HIS A 44 4.03 8.53 -9.24
N ASN A 45 5.15 9.16 -9.57
CA ASN A 45 5.24 9.99 -10.78
C ASN A 45 6.57 9.78 -11.51
N ALA A 46 6.56 10.12 -12.81
CA ALA A 46 7.69 9.89 -13.68
C ALA A 46 8.94 10.67 -13.27
N ASP A 47 8.77 11.88 -12.77
CA ASP A 47 9.90 12.74 -12.37
C ASP A 47 10.63 12.15 -11.16
N LYS A 48 9.88 11.70 -10.16
CA LYS A 48 10.46 11.03 -8.98
C LYS A 48 11.10 9.70 -9.35
N HIS A 49 10.46 8.95 -10.25
CA HIS A 49 11.00 7.68 -10.73
C HIS A 49 12.35 7.90 -11.38
N LYS A 50 12.44 8.85 -12.31
CA LYS A 50 13.70 9.18 -12.99
C LYS A 50 14.76 9.66 -12.00
N TYR A 51 14.39 10.55 -11.09
CA TYR A 51 15.32 11.04 -10.05
C TYR A 51 15.89 9.88 -9.24
N ASN A 52 15.03 8.98 -8.79
CA ASN A 52 15.44 7.85 -7.96
C ASN A 52 16.32 6.87 -8.73
N LEU A 53 16.05 6.62 -10.00
CA LEU A 53 16.90 5.79 -10.84
C LEU A 53 18.29 6.43 -11.05
N ASP A 54 18.32 7.74 -11.33
CA ASP A 54 19.57 8.49 -11.55
C ASP A 54 20.45 8.54 -10.28
N HIS A 55 19.84 8.47 -9.10
CA HIS A 55 20.53 8.49 -7.81
C HIS A 55 20.74 7.10 -7.21
N GLY A 56 20.43 6.04 -7.95
CA GLY A 56 20.65 4.67 -7.51
C GLY A 56 19.85 4.24 -6.29
N ILE A 57 18.65 4.80 -6.10
CA ILE A 57 17.78 4.44 -4.99
C ILE A 57 17.33 2.99 -5.15
N LEU A 58 17.63 2.16 -4.15
CA LEU A 58 17.30 0.75 -4.18
C LEU A 58 15.79 0.52 -4.14
N GLY A 59 15.32 -0.44 -4.93
CA GLY A 59 13.91 -0.84 -4.96
C GLY A 59 13.03 0.04 -5.83
N GLU A 60 13.54 1.08 -6.47
CA GLU A 60 12.73 1.99 -7.29
C GLU A 60 12.04 1.26 -8.43
N GLU A 61 12.69 0.26 -9.03
CA GLU A 61 12.12 -0.56 -10.10
C GLU A 61 10.86 -1.32 -9.67
N LEU A 62 10.68 -1.57 -8.38
CA LEU A 62 9.48 -2.22 -7.83
C LEU A 62 8.27 -1.28 -7.78
N LEU A 63 8.51 0.03 -7.82
CA LEU A 63 7.47 1.04 -7.72
C LEU A 63 6.85 1.37 -9.07
N TRP A 64 7.61 1.21 -10.15
CA TRP A 64 7.18 1.56 -11.49
C TRP A 64 6.80 0.30 -12.26
N ARG A 65 5.52 -0.02 -12.28
CA ARG A 65 4.97 -1.25 -12.86
C ARG A 65 3.85 -0.91 -13.86
N PRO A 66 4.17 -0.48 -15.08
CA PRO A 66 3.17 -0.06 -16.07
C PRO A 66 2.16 -1.16 -16.43
N ASP A 67 2.53 -2.42 -16.26
CA ASP A 67 1.64 -3.57 -16.51
C ASP A 67 0.42 -3.58 -15.59
N ILE A 68 0.54 -3.04 -14.38
CA ILE A 68 -0.55 -3.01 -13.40
C ILE A 68 -0.94 -1.59 -12.98
N GLN A 69 -0.39 -0.58 -13.62
CA GLN A 69 -0.62 0.83 -13.28
C GLN A 69 -1.26 1.58 -14.43
N GLU A 70 -1.90 2.69 -14.10
CA GLU A 70 -2.51 3.63 -15.05
C GLU A 70 -2.21 5.06 -14.66
N ASP A 71 -2.36 5.97 -15.60
CA ASP A 71 -2.16 7.41 -15.34
C ASP A 71 -3.30 7.97 -14.49
N LYS A 72 -2.92 8.82 -13.54
CA LYS A 72 -3.84 9.62 -12.75
C LYS A 72 -3.47 11.09 -12.94
N VAL A 73 -4.38 11.88 -13.50
CA VAL A 73 -4.16 13.32 -13.63
C VAL A 73 -4.33 13.96 -12.26
N SER A 74 -3.31 14.67 -11.79
CA SER A 74 -3.39 15.39 -10.53
C SER A 74 -4.17 16.68 -10.68
N GLN A 75 -4.71 17.18 -9.58
CA GLN A 75 -5.45 18.44 -9.52
C GLN A 75 -4.64 19.64 -10.04
N TYR A 76 -3.33 19.57 -9.97
CA TYR A 76 -2.41 20.64 -10.36
C TYR A 76 -1.66 20.36 -11.67
N GLY A 77 -2.17 19.45 -12.49
CA GLY A 77 -1.66 19.19 -13.83
C GLY A 77 -0.49 18.24 -13.94
N GLY A 78 0.00 17.66 -12.84
CA GLY A 78 1.03 16.63 -12.88
C GLY A 78 0.44 15.27 -13.23
N THR A 79 1.19 14.44 -13.96
CA THR A 79 0.79 13.05 -14.24
C THR A 79 1.40 12.13 -13.21
N ASN A 80 0.55 11.51 -12.42
CA ASN A 80 0.92 10.46 -11.48
C ASN A 80 0.46 9.12 -12.01
N ILE A 81 1.05 8.04 -11.51
CA ILE A 81 0.56 6.69 -11.76
C ILE A 81 -0.05 6.12 -10.48
N ARG A 82 -1.03 5.25 -10.67
CA ARG A 82 -1.67 4.46 -9.60
C ARG A 82 -1.94 3.07 -10.13
N TYR A 83 -2.27 2.13 -9.25
CA TYR A 83 -2.72 0.82 -9.71
C TYR A 83 -4.03 0.95 -10.49
N LYS A 84 -4.16 0.16 -11.56
CA LYS A 84 -5.38 0.14 -12.37
C LYS A 84 -6.60 -0.10 -11.49
N HIS A 85 -7.69 0.62 -11.74
CA HIS A 85 -8.86 0.63 -10.87
C HIS A 85 -9.43 -0.76 -10.60
N ASN A 86 -9.58 -1.57 -11.63
CA ASN A 86 -10.08 -2.94 -11.49
C ASN A 86 -9.14 -3.84 -10.68
N LEU A 87 -7.84 -3.70 -10.88
CA LEU A 87 -6.84 -4.45 -10.12
C LEU A 87 -6.77 -3.96 -8.66
N LYS A 88 -6.88 -2.65 -8.47
CA LYS A 88 -6.87 -2.06 -7.12
C LYS A 88 -8.01 -2.58 -6.27
N ASP A 89 -9.20 -2.77 -6.83
CA ASP A 89 -10.33 -3.34 -6.10
C ASP A 89 -10.00 -4.75 -5.58
N ASP A 90 -9.31 -5.56 -6.39
CA ASP A 90 -8.85 -6.88 -5.98
C ASP A 90 -7.78 -6.79 -4.88
N TYR A 91 -6.85 -5.86 -5.02
CA TYR A 91 -5.79 -5.65 -4.01
C TYR A 91 -6.37 -5.17 -2.67
N VAL A 92 -7.32 -4.26 -2.71
CA VAL A 92 -8.03 -3.78 -1.51
C VAL A 92 -8.76 -4.93 -0.82
N ARG A 93 -9.46 -5.77 -1.58
CA ARG A 93 -10.16 -6.94 -1.03
C ARG A 93 -9.18 -7.93 -0.40
N ALA A 94 -8.06 -8.20 -1.07
CA ALA A 94 -7.03 -9.10 -0.55
C ALA A 94 -6.44 -8.55 0.75
N PHE A 95 -6.10 -7.27 0.78
CA PHE A 95 -5.57 -6.60 1.97
C PHE A 95 -6.57 -6.68 3.13
N ARG A 96 -7.81 -6.30 2.87
CA ARG A 96 -8.87 -6.29 3.89
C ARG A 96 -9.16 -7.71 4.41
N SER A 97 -9.16 -8.70 3.55
CA SER A 97 -9.37 -10.10 3.95
C SER A 97 -8.28 -10.60 4.89
N LEU A 98 -7.02 -10.32 4.58
CA LEU A 98 -5.90 -10.67 5.44
C LEU A 98 -5.96 -9.92 6.79
N HIS A 99 -6.24 -8.63 6.74
CA HIS A 99 -6.41 -7.80 7.92
C HIS A 99 -7.50 -8.36 8.84
N ASP A 100 -8.68 -8.62 8.29
CA ASP A 100 -9.83 -9.09 9.08
C ASP A 100 -9.63 -10.51 9.62
N LEU A 101 -8.82 -11.32 8.93
CA LEU A 101 -8.46 -12.65 9.40
C LEU A 101 -7.47 -12.63 10.57
N ILE A 102 -6.47 -11.75 10.51
CA ILE A 102 -5.33 -11.79 11.43
C ILE A 102 -5.46 -10.76 12.56
N ILE A 103 -5.89 -9.54 12.23
CA ILE A 103 -6.10 -8.47 13.22
C ILE A 103 -7.52 -7.89 13.17
N PRO A 104 -8.56 -8.73 13.35
CA PRO A 104 -9.95 -8.27 13.25
C PRO A 104 -10.32 -7.24 14.32
N TRP A 105 -9.54 -7.13 15.38
CA TRP A 105 -9.71 -6.15 16.45
C TRP A 105 -9.33 -4.73 16.00
N ASN A 106 -8.58 -4.57 14.91
CA ASN A 106 -8.20 -3.27 14.38
C ASN A 106 -9.25 -2.75 13.40
N THR A 107 -9.50 -1.45 13.43
CA THR A 107 -10.45 -0.80 12.52
C THR A 107 -9.68 -0.05 11.43
N ILE A 108 -9.96 -0.37 10.18
CA ILE A 108 -9.45 0.39 9.03
C ILE A 108 -10.36 1.60 8.85
N ARG A 109 -9.82 2.81 9.01
CA ARG A 109 -10.58 4.05 8.86
C ARG A 109 -10.85 4.37 7.40
N TYR A 110 -9.86 4.16 6.53
CA TYR A 110 -10.00 4.32 5.09
C TYR A 110 -8.92 3.55 4.33
N ILE A 111 -9.22 3.24 3.08
CA ILE A 111 -8.28 2.66 2.12
C ILE A 111 -8.36 3.50 0.84
N PHE A 112 -7.23 4.03 0.44
CA PHE A 112 -7.10 4.75 -0.83
C PHE A 112 -6.21 4.04 -1.82
#